data_82328295696d48f4604142956925a2b3
#
_entry.id   82328295696d48f4604142956925a2b3
#
_cell.length_a   1.000
_cell.length_b   1.000
_cell.length_c   1.000
_cell.angle_alpha   90.00
_cell.angle_beta   90.00
_cell.angle_gamma   90.00
#
_symmetry.space_group_name_H-M   'P 1'
#
loop_
_entity.id
_entity.type
_entity.pdbx_description
1 polymer ?
#
loop_
_entity_poly.entity_id
_entity_poly.type
_entity_poly.pdbx_seq_one_letter_code
_entity_poly.pdbx_strand_id
1 'polypeptide(L)'
;MRTEELNKAHEAVEMLKALNLPVSDAQLEGIARLEKDYLQENVIPEVKREATPFVTQLRHPFKLRASYSPETGLSIDFVENRTEEPRDVAPSRRARYSIDGGELMNKRRFVYTVVKQYVADHPGITFYDLENRFPSSLSHSPLNGVVRKYDSVMARLADQPDLRNRFFLEDDEVLTLSDGTKVVVYNQWGENFDKFLAVARELHNVECL
;
A
#
# COMPACT_ATOMS: atom_id res chain seq x y z
N MET A 1 -21.18 6.45 -22.45
CA MET A 1 -22.56 6.89 -22.69
C MET A 1 -23.46 6.60 -21.50
N ARG A 2 -23.66 5.35 -21.06
CA ARG A 2 -24.54 5.00 -19.92
C ARG A 2 -24.08 5.52 -18.54
N THR A 3 -22.79 5.62 -18.29
CA THR A 3 -22.25 6.21 -17.03
C THR A 3 -22.66 7.68 -16.87
N GLU A 4 -22.70 8.40 -17.98
CA GLU A 4 -23.08 9.82 -18.00
C GLU A 4 -24.59 10.00 -17.81
N GLU A 5 -25.40 9.08 -18.32
CA GLU A 5 -26.85 9.05 -18.11
C GLU A 5 -27.19 8.72 -16.64
N LEU A 6 -26.49 7.77 -16.04
CA LEU A 6 -26.66 7.41 -14.64
C LEU A 6 -26.28 8.57 -13.73
N ASN A 7 -25.14 9.22 -13.97
CA ASN A 7 -24.72 10.39 -13.19
C ASN A 7 -25.72 11.55 -13.30
N LYS A 8 -26.24 11.84 -14.50
CA LYS A 8 -27.29 12.87 -14.69
C LYS A 8 -28.58 12.52 -13.96
N ALA A 9 -28.95 11.24 -13.92
CA ALA A 9 -30.16 10.80 -13.21
C ALA A 9 -30.01 10.98 -11.69
N HIS A 10 -28.86 10.64 -11.11
CA HIS A 10 -28.56 10.88 -9.68
C HIS A 10 -28.54 12.37 -9.36
N GLU A 11 -27.88 13.18 -10.19
CA GLU A 11 -27.80 14.63 -10.02
C GLU A 11 -29.18 15.29 -10.05
N ALA A 12 -30.07 14.85 -10.94
CA ALA A 12 -31.44 15.32 -11.01
C ALA A 12 -32.25 14.98 -9.72
N VAL A 13 -32.09 13.79 -9.14
CA VAL A 13 -32.75 13.43 -7.87
C VAL A 13 -32.22 14.25 -6.71
N GLU A 14 -30.93 14.47 -6.62
CA GLU A 14 -30.34 15.32 -5.57
C GLU A 14 -30.81 16.77 -5.70
N MET A 15 -30.96 17.27 -6.92
CA MET A 15 -31.54 18.62 -7.16
C MET A 15 -32.99 18.71 -6.72
N LEU A 16 -33.82 17.67 -6.99
CA LEU A 16 -35.21 17.62 -6.53
C LEU A 16 -35.29 17.60 -5.00
N LYS A 17 -34.44 16.82 -4.34
CA LYS A 17 -34.36 16.79 -2.87
C LYS A 17 -33.95 18.14 -2.29
N ALA A 18 -32.95 18.79 -2.88
CA ALA A 18 -32.48 20.11 -2.45
C ALA A 18 -33.57 21.21 -2.55
N LEU A 19 -34.49 21.05 -3.51
CA LEU A 19 -35.63 21.93 -3.70
C LEU A 19 -36.88 21.53 -2.89
N ASN A 20 -36.77 20.51 -2.01
CA ASN A 20 -37.92 19.94 -1.29
C ASN A 20 -39.07 19.47 -2.18
N LEU A 21 -38.77 19.08 -3.42
CA LEU A 21 -39.76 18.53 -4.34
C LEU A 21 -39.86 17.00 -4.16
N PRO A 22 -41.08 16.42 -4.26
CA PRO A 22 -41.27 15.00 -4.13
C PRO A 22 -40.58 14.25 -5.29
N VAL A 23 -39.76 13.24 -4.98
CA VAL A 23 -39.24 12.29 -5.96
C VAL A 23 -40.27 11.15 -6.09
N SER A 24 -40.74 10.89 -7.30
CA SER A 24 -41.73 9.84 -7.54
C SER A 24 -41.08 8.45 -7.52
N ASP A 25 -41.84 7.42 -7.11
CA ASP A 25 -41.39 6.03 -7.12
C ASP A 25 -40.92 5.59 -8.53
N ALA A 26 -41.61 6.06 -9.59
CA ALA A 26 -41.23 5.78 -10.96
C ALA A 26 -39.84 6.32 -11.34
N GLN A 27 -39.43 7.46 -10.76
CA GLN A 27 -38.06 8.02 -10.97
C GLN A 27 -37.01 7.18 -10.23
N LEU A 28 -37.31 6.73 -9.02
CA LEU A 28 -36.42 5.85 -8.26
C LEU A 28 -36.26 4.48 -8.92
N GLU A 29 -37.37 3.89 -9.43
CA GLU A 29 -37.34 2.65 -10.19
C GLU A 29 -36.53 2.80 -11.50
N GLY A 30 -36.66 3.96 -12.18
CA GLY A 30 -35.88 4.25 -13.39
C GLY A 30 -34.38 4.28 -13.12
N ILE A 31 -33.96 4.89 -12.01
CA ILE A 31 -32.52 4.91 -11.59
C ILE A 31 -32.06 3.51 -11.24
N ALA A 32 -32.81 2.79 -10.42
CA ALA A 32 -32.47 1.41 -10.03
C ALA A 32 -32.31 0.47 -11.25
N ARG A 33 -33.09 0.70 -12.31
CA ARG A 33 -32.98 -0.02 -13.58
C ARG A 33 -31.71 0.35 -14.32
N LEU A 34 -31.35 1.63 -14.41
CA LEU A 34 -30.10 2.11 -15.02
C LEU A 34 -28.87 1.59 -14.27
N GLU A 35 -28.89 1.57 -12.94
CA GLU A 35 -27.84 1.00 -12.12
C GLU A 35 -27.65 -0.48 -12.38
N LYS A 36 -28.77 -1.23 -12.44
CA LYS A 36 -28.75 -2.66 -12.73
C LYS A 36 -28.18 -2.96 -14.11
N ASP A 37 -28.59 -2.20 -15.13
CA ASP A 37 -28.10 -2.35 -16.50
C ASP A 37 -26.61 -1.99 -16.59
N TYR A 38 -26.17 -0.93 -15.89
CA TYR A 38 -24.77 -0.54 -15.79
C TYR A 38 -23.91 -1.63 -15.12
N LEU A 39 -24.38 -2.20 -14.00
CA LEU A 39 -23.70 -3.30 -13.32
C LEU A 39 -23.64 -4.55 -14.21
N GLN A 40 -24.70 -4.88 -14.94
CA GLN A 40 -24.69 -6.02 -15.84
C GLN A 40 -23.73 -5.85 -17.02
N GLU A 41 -23.57 -4.62 -17.55
CA GLU A 41 -22.70 -4.38 -18.70
C GLU A 41 -21.23 -4.20 -18.34
N ASN A 42 -20.93 -3.56 -17.19
CA ASN A 42 -19.57 -3.15 -16.85
C ASN A 42 -18.91 -3.96 -15.73
N VAL A 43 -19.69 -4.53 -14.81
CA VAL A 43 -19.15 -5.26 -13.66
C VAL A 43 -19.30 -6.76 -13.83
N ILE A 44 -20.45 -7.25 -14.30
CA ILE A 44 -20.69 -8.68 -14.44
C ILE A 44 -19.87 -9.35 -15.57
N PRO A 45 -19.57 -8.69 -16.72
CA PRO A 45 -18.67 -9.27 -17.72
C PRO A 45 -17.23 -9.43 -17.26
N GLU A 46 -16.75 -8.54 -16.38
CA GLU A 46 -15.40 -8.68 -15.78
C GLU A 46 -15.34 -9.83 -14.77
N VAL A 47 -16.40 -10.08 -14.02
CA VAL A 47 -16.50 -11.23 -13.12
C VAL A 47 -16.69 -12.56 -13.88
N LYS A 48 -17.23 -12.52 -15.10
CA LYS A 48 -17.35 -13.71 -15.98
C LYS A 48 -16.08 -14.05 -16.76
N ARG A 49 -15.13 -13.12 -16.83
CA ARG A 49 -13.82 -13.38 -17.42
C ARG A 49 -12.95 -14.06 -16.37
N GLU A 50 -12.90 -15.39 -16.47
CA GLU A 50 -11.97 -16.26 -15.77
C GLU A 50 -11.80 -15.90 -14.29
N ALA A 51 -12.55 -16.56 -13.44
CA ALA A 51 -12.27 -16.59 -12.02
C ALA A 51 -10.85 -17.16 -11.85
N THR A 52 -9.85 -16.30 -11.94
CA THR A 52 -8.49 -16.65 -11.56
C THR A 52 -8.56 -17.11 -10.11
N PRO A 53 -8.07 -18.31 -9.80
CA PRO A 53 -8.17 -18.83 -8.45
C PRO A 53 -7.52 -17.84 -7.49
N PHE A 54 -8.30 -17.30 -6.57
CA PHE A 54 -7.81 -16.41 -5.54
C PHE A 54 -7.05 -17.24 -4.51
N VAL A 55 -5.73 -17.05 -4.41
CA VAL A 55 -4.88 -17.74 -3.44
C VAL A 55 -4.48 -16.80 -2.33
N THR A 56 -5.04 -16.99 -1.14
CA THR A 56 -4.62 -16.26 0.06
C THR A 56 -3.58 -17.08 0.82
N GLN A 57 -2.43 -16.49 1.09
CA GLN A 57 -1.43 -17.10 1.99
C GLN A 57 -1.89 -16.91 3.44
N LEU A 58 -2.27 -17.99 4.08
CA LEU A 58 -2.41 -18.04 5.54
C LEU A 58 -1.02 -18.14 6.16
N ARG A 59 -0.83 -17.58 7.36
CA ARG A 59 0.45 -17.62 8.12
C ARG A 59 0.89 -19.04 8.55
N HIS A 60 0.16 -20.06 8.17
CA HIS A 60 0.42 -21.48 8.42
C HIS A 60 0.63 -22.26 7.10
N PRO A 61 1.15 -23.48 7.13
CA PRO A 61 1.61 -24.22 5.95
C PRO A 61 0.54 -24.57 4.93
N PHE A 62 -0.64 -24.02 5.04
CA PHE A 62 -1.75 -24.25 4.12
C PHE A 62 -2.02 -23.02 3.27
N LYS A 63 -2.22 -23.23 1.97
CA LYS A 63 -2.80 -22.24 1.06
C LYS A 63 -4.27 -22.57 0.87
N LEU A 64 -5.10 -21.55 0.94
CA LEU A 64 -6.52 -21.66 0.66
C LEU A 64 -6.73 -21.26 -0.80
N ARG A 65 -7.19 -22.20 -1.62
CA ARG A 65 -7.56 -21.94 -3.00
C ARG A 65 -9.09 -21.86 -3.07
N ALA A 66 -9.62 -20.70 -3.40
CA ALA A 66 -11.03 -20.51 -3.70
C ALA A 66 -11.20 -20.43 -5.23
N SER A 67 -12.09 -21.23 -5.79
CA SER A 67 -12.49 -21.17 -7.18
C SER A 67 -14.00 -21.12 -7.30
N TYR A 68 -14.50 -20.33 -8.22
CA TYR A 68 -15.93 -20.22 -8.50
C TYR A 68 -16.20 -20.66 -9.92
N SER A 69 -17.17 -21.57 -10.07
CA SER A 69 -17.71 -21.95 -11.37
C SER A 69 -19.22 -21.69 -11.36
N PRO A 70 -19.79 -21.15 -12.47
CA PRO A 70 -21.25 -20.98 -12.58
C PRO A 70 -22.04 -22.29 -12.45
N GLU A 71 -21.40 -23.42 -12.75
CA GLU A 71 -22.03 -24.75 -12.72
C GLU A 71 -21.93 -25.42 -11.36
N THR A 72 -20.82 -25.24 -10.64
CA THR A 72 -20.53 -25.94 -9.39
C THR A 72 -20.50 -25.03 -8.15
N GLY A 73 -20.62 -23.70 -8.35
CA GLY A 73 -20.57 -22.73 -7.26
C GLY A 73 -19.16 -22.46 -6.75
N LEU A 74 -19.06 -22.01 -5.51
CA LEU A 74 -17.81 -21.70 -4.81
C LEU A 74 -17.20 -23.00 -4.25
N SER A 75 -15.98 -23.33 -4.70
CA SER A 75 -15.15 -24.40 -4.12
C SER A 75 -13.99 -23.80 -3.35
N ILE A 76 -13.73 -24.30 -2.15
CA ILE A 76 -12.62 -23.89 -1.29
C ILE A 76 -11.79 -25.13 -0.97
N ASP A 77 -10.57 -25.17 -1.47
CA ASP A 77 -9.64 -26.27 -1.27
C ASP A 77 -8.47 -25.85 -0.37
N PHE A 78 -8.13 -26.71 0.58
CA PHE A 78 -6.90 -26.56 1.37
C PHE A 78 -5.75 -27.24 0.64
N VAL A 79 -4.80 -26.46 0.15
CA VAL A 79 -3.62 -26.98 -0.52
C VAL A 79 -2.46 -26.97 0.46
N GLU A 80 -1.96 -28.17 0.80
CA GLU A 80 -0.75 -28.31 1.60
C GLU A 80 0.45 -27.74 0.84
N ASN A 81 1.21 -26.87 1.47
CA ASN A 81 2.31 -26.15 0.83
C ASN A 81 3.54 -27.07 0.68
N ARG A 82 3.41 -28.18 -0.05
CA ARG A 82 4.53 -29.01 -0.47
C ARG A 82 5.09 -28.49 -1.78
N THR A 83 5.67 -27.33 -1.79
CA THR A 83 6.59 -26.93 -2.85
C THR A 83 7.99 -26.95 -2.28
N GLU A 84 8.72 -28.00 -2.62
CA GLU A 84 10.17 -27.99 -2.69
C GLU A 84 10.58 -27.15 -3.91
N GLU A 85 10.21 -25.87 -3.94
CA GLU A 85 10.95 -24.90 -4.72
C GLU A 85 12.17 -24.50 -3.88
N PRO A 86 13.34 -24.29 -4.51
CA PRO A 86 14.49 -23.80 -3.78
C PRO A 86 14.04 -22.54 -3.06
N ARG A 87 13.96 -22.62 -1.75
CA ARG A 87 13.68 -21.47 -0.89
C ARG A 87 14.80 -20.50 -1.18
N ASP A 88 14.50 -19.46 -1.95
CA ASP A 88 15.23 -18.22 -1.76
C ASP A 88 15.12 -17.96 -0.26
N VAL A 89 16.23 -18.16 0.41
CA VAL A 89 16.33 -18.12 1.87
C VAL A 89 15.85 -16.73 2.24
N ALA A 90 14.61 -16.65 2.74
CA ALA A 90 14.10 -15.40 3.27
C ALA A 90 15.17 -14.89 4.22
N PRO A 91 15.71 -13.69 4.03
CA PRO A 91 16.87 -13.22 4.77
C PRO A 91 16.58 -13.37 6.25
N SER A 92 17.40 -14.14 6.93
CA SER A 92 17.19 -14.54 8.32
C SER A 92 16.92 -13.27 9.13
N ARG A 93 16.20 -13.37 10.28
CA ARG A 93 16.02 -12.24 11.21
C ARG A 93 17.36 -11.64 11.67
N ARG A 94 18.48 -12.28 11.34
CA ARG A 94 19.86 -11.86 11.63
C ARG A 94 20.60 -11.28 10.44
N ALA A 95 20.00 -11.24 9.23
CA ALA A 95 20.65 -10.67 8.07
C ALA A 95 21.05 -9.22 8.35
N ARG A 96 22.30 -8.90 8.00
CA ARG A 96 22.89 -7.58 8.12
C ARG A 96 23.20 -7.02 6.75
N TYR A 97 23.15 -5.73 6.65
CA TYR A 97 23.28 -4.99 5.39
C TYR A 97 24.32 -3.88 5.56
N SER A 98 25.14 -3.66 4.54
CA SER A 98 26.00 -2.49 4.46
C SER A 98 25.73 -1.69 3.19
N ILE A 99 26.13 -0.43 3.19
CA ILE A 99 26.08 0.49 2.07
C ILE A 99 27.51 0.90 1.79
N ASP A 100 27.95 0.74 0.51
CA ASP A 100 29.25 1.18 0.00
C ASP A 100 30.45 0.72 0.86
N GLY A 101 30.39 -0.52 1.37
CA GLY A 101 31.43 -1.09 2.23
C GLY A 101 31.47 -0.55 3.65
N GLY A 102 30.42 0.15 4.08
CA GLY A 102 30.30 0.71 5.43
C GLY A 102 29.94 -0.33 6.50
N GLU A 103 29.48 0.15 7.65
CA GLU A 103 29.13 -0.70 8.80
C GLU A 103 27.94 -1.62 8.51
N LEU A 104 28.02 -2.85 9.01
CA LEU A 104 26.95 -3.82 8.94
C LEU A 104 25.81 -3.50 9.93
N MET A 105 24.62 -3.28 9.43
CA MET A 105 23.47 -2.84 10.19
C MET A 105 22.24 -3.74 9.98
N ASN A 106 21.30 -3.70 10.91
CA ASN A 106 20.02 -4.39 10.77
C ASN A 106 19.10 -3.67 9.75
N LYS A 107 18.03 -4.36 9.30
CA LYS A 107 17.08 -3.83 8.30
C LYS A 107 16.57 -2.42 8.61
N ARG A 108 16.24 -2.13 9.87
CA ARG A 108 15.69 -0.83 10.29
C ARG A 108 16.72 0.26 10.08
N ARG A 109 17.92 0.07 10.60
CA ARG A 109 19.01 1.05 10.50
C ARG A 109 19.48 1.22 9.06
N PHE A 110 19.50 0.14 8.29
CA PHE A 110 19.81 0.16 6.87
C PHE A 110 18.86 1.10 6.10
N VAL A 111 17.54 0.95 6.29
CA VAL A 111 16.56 1.84 5.63
C VAL A 111 16.78 3.30 6.01
N TYR A 112 16.95 3.56 7.30
CA TYR A 112 17.24 4.90 7.78
C TYR A 112 18.51 5.48 7.13
N THR A 113 19.58 4.70 7.06
CA THR A 113 20.87 5.14 6.52
C THR A 113 20.77 5.42 5.01
N VAL A 114 20.08 4.56 4.24
CA VAL A 114 19.83 4.81 2.79
C VAL A 114 19.09 6.13 2.59
N VAL A 115 18.00 6.36 3.34
CA VAL A 115 17.22 7.60 3.20
C VAL A 115 18.05 8.81 3.63
N LYS A 116 18.78 8.71 4.75
CA LYS A 116 19.65 9.78 5.25
C LYS A 116 20.76 10.15 4.25
N GLN A 117 21.41 9.14 3.67
CA GLN A 117 22.44 9.35 2.65
C GLN A 117 21.84 10.01 1.41
N TYR A 118 20.70 9.52 0.95
CA TYR A 118 20.01 10.10 -0.20
C TYR A 118 19.66 11.57 0.00
N VAL A 119 19.18 11.96 1.19
CA VAL A 119 18.94 13.38 1.53
C VAL A 119 20.22 14.19 1.54
N ALA A 120 21.33 13.64 2.05
CA ALA A 120 22.62 14.30 2.08
C ALA A 120 23.21 14.51 0.67
N ASP A 121 23.04 13.54 -0.23
CA ASP A 121 23.54 13.57 -1.60
C ASP A 121 22.70 14.47 -2.52
N HIS A 122 21.48 14.83 -2.09
CA HIS A 122 20.57 15.67 -2.86
C HIS A 122 20.19 16.94 -2.08
N PRO A 123 21.13 17.88 -1.87
CA PRO A 123 20.85 19.14 -1.22
C PRO A 123 19.84 19.92 -2.07
N GLY A 124 18.70 20.31 -1.45
CA GLY A 124 17.59 20.96 -2.16
C GLY A 124 16.41 20.03 -2.47
N ILE A 125 16.50 18.75 -2.13
CA ILE A 125 15.37 17.83 -2.27
C ILE A 125 14.16 18.30 -1.46
N THR A 126 12.97 18.26 -2.09
CA THR A 126 11.71 18.53 -1.40
C THR A 126 11.15 17.25 -0.79
N PHE A 127 10.20 17.39 0.15
CA PHE A 127 9.49 16.23 0.71
C PHE A 127 8.77 15.42 -0.39
N TYR A 128 8.21 16.11 -1.39
CA TYR A 128 7.52 15.46 -2.50
C TYR A 128 8.47 14.59 -3.34
N ASP A 129 9.67 15.10 -3.66
CA ASP A 129 10.67 14.33 -4.41
C ASP A 129 11.15 13.13 -3.61
N LEU A 130 11.35 13.30 -2.30
CA LEU A 130 11.75 12.22 -1.39
C LEU A 130 10.66 11.13 -1.30
N GLU A 131 9.38 11.52 -1.20
CA GLU A 131 8.25 10.59 -1.19
C GLU A 131 8.09 9.87 -2.55
N ASN A 132 8.36 10.54 -3.66
CA ASN A 132 8.37 9.91 -4.99
C ASN A 132 9.51 8.91 -5.14
N ARG A 133 10.70 9.19 -4.60
CA ARG A 133 11.83 8.26 -4.64
C ARG A 133 11.60 7.04 -3.73
N PHE A 134 10.99 7.26 -2.58
CA PHE A 134 10.65 6.23 -1.60
C PHE A 134 9.13 6.14 -1.40
N PRO A 135 8.37 5.70 -2.42
CA PRO A 135 6.92 5.70 -2.35
C PRO A 135 6.39 4.76 -1.24
N SER A 136 5.22 5.07 -0.75
CA SER A 136 4.58 4.32 0.33
C SER A 136 4.34 2.85 0.00
N SER A 137 4.29 2.49 -1.28
CA SER A 137 4.18 1.10 -1.77
C SER A 137 5.39 0.22 -1.44
N LEU A 138 6.55 0.80 -1.12
CA LEU A 138 7.73 0.06 -0.66
C LEU A 138 7.56 -0.44 0.78
N SER A 139 6.70 0.20 1.57
CA SER A 139 6.40 -0.22 2.95
C SER A 139 5.20 -1.18 2.94
N HIS A 140 5.16 -2.11 3.92
CA HIS A 140 3.98 -2.95 4.13
C HIS A 140 2.77 -2.16 4.67
N SER A 141 3.00 -0.95 5.17
CA SER A 141 1.96 -0.05 5.67
C SER A 141 1.88 1.20 4.80
N PRO A 142 0.99 1.25 3.79
CA PRO A 142 0.83 2.41 2.91
C PRO A 142 0.51 3.70 3.68
N LEU A 143 -0.18 3.60 4.82
CA LEU A 143 -0.49 4.75 5.69
C LEU A 143 0.75 5.36 6.34
N ASN A 144 1.75 4.54 6.65
CA ASN A 144 2.98 5.01 7.28
C ASN A 144 4.08 5.32 6.25
N GLY A 145 4.05 4.66 5.09
CA GLY A 145 5.03 4.87 4.02
C GLY A 145 6.45 4.52 4.45
N VAL A 146 7.43 5.00 3.70
CA VAL A 146 8.87 4.92 4.05
C VAL A 146 9.28 6.17 4.82
N VAL A 147 8.81 7.33 4.38
CA VAL A 147 9.08 8.64 4.96
C VAL A 147 7.78 9.38 5.26
N ARG A 148 7.77 10.20 6.30
CA ARG A 148 6.65 11.07 6.67
C ARG A 148 7.13 12.39 7.20
N LYS A 149 6.30 13.45 7.04
CA LYS A 149 6.55 14.72 7.72
C LYS A 149 6.44 14.51 9.23
N TYR A 150 7.43 15.00 9.97
CA TYR A 150 7.48 14.90 11.42
C TYR A 150 6.20 15.40 12.07
N ASP A 151 5.73 16.61 11.71
CA ASP A 151 4.53 17.21 12.29
C ASP A 151 3.27 16.35 12.06
N SER A 152 3.18 15.70 10.90
CA SER A 152 2.05 14.79 10.62
C SER A 152 2.07 13.54 11.50
N VAL A 153 3.24 13.03 11.85
CA VAL A 153 3.38 11.89 12.77
C VAL A 153 3.10 12.35 14.20
N MET A 154 3.61 13.50 14.61
CA MET A 154 3.37 14.06 15.94
C MET A 154 1.90 14.34 16.19
N ALA A 155 1.19 14.91 15.22
CA ALA A 155 -0.26 15.11 15.32
C ALA A 155 -1.04 13.81 15.54
N ARG A 156 -0.62 12.72 14.88
CA ARG A 156 -1.25 11.39 15.03
C ARG A 156 -0.88 10.68 16.33
N LEU A 157 0.23 11.03 16.97
CA LEU A 157 0.67 10.41 18.24
C LEU A 157 -0.33 10.63 19.37
N ALA A 158 -1.09 11.73 19.35
CA ALA A 158 -2.13 12.01 20.33
C ALA A 158 -3.21 10.91 20.35
N ASP A 159 -3.60 10.41 19.15
CA ASP A 159 -4.63 9.40 19.00
C ASP A 159 -4.06 7.98 18.90
N GLN A 160 -2.80 7.84 18.51
CA GLN A 160 -2.13 6.58 18.23
C GLN A 160 -0.71 6.54 18.84
N PRO A 161 -0.59 6.38 20.16
CA PRO A 161 0.71 6.44 20.86
C PRO A 161 1.71 5.36 20.38
N ASP A 162 1.22 4.23 19.86
CA ASP A 162 2.05 3.15 19.30
C ASP A 162 2.89 3.58 18.09
N LEU A 163 2.52 4.67 17.41
CA LEU A 163 3.30 5.22 16.31
C LEU A 163 4.70 5.63 16.74
N ARG A 164 4.89 5.98 18.01
CA ARG A 164 6.21 6.34 18.57
C ARG A 164 7.25 5.24 18.32
N ASN A 165 6.83 3.98 18.41
CA ASN A 165 7.72 2.83 18.20
C ASN A 165 7.88 2.44 16.72
N ARG A 166 7.22 3.15 15.80
CA ARG A 166 7.19 2.80 14.36
C ARG A 166 8.00 3.73 13.49
N PHE A 167 8.53 4.81 14.05
CA PHE A 167 9.38 5.77 13.35
C PHE A 167 10.65 6.03 14.13
N PHE A 168 11.67 6.50 13.44
CA PHE A 168 12.86 7.09 14.06
C PHE A 168 12.51 8.52 14.44
N LEU A 169 12.38 8.79 15.75
CA LEU A 169 11.88 10.05 16.30
C LEU A 169 12.85 10.75 17.27
N GLU A 170 14.02 10.14 17.51
CA GLU A 170 15.03 10.79 18.34
C GLU A 170 15.58 12.02 17.61
N ASP A 171 16.02 13.03 18.33
CA ASP A 171 16.42 14.32 17.76
C ASP A 171 17.52 14.21 16.69
N ASP A 172 18.44 13.26 16.84
CA ASP A 172 19.51 12.94 15.89
C ASP A 172 19.06 12.06 14.71
N GLU A 173 17.86 11.53 14.76
CA GLU A 173 17.26 10.68 13.74
C GLU A 173 16.24 11.42 12.87
N VAL A 174 15.79 12.59 13.28
CA VAL A 174 14.91 13.43 12.48
C VAL A 174 15.73 14.11 11.39
N LEU A 175 15.36 13.84 10.12
CA LEU A 175 16.04 14.46 8.97
C LEU A 175 15.42 15.83 8.70
N THR A 176 16.27 16.84 8.45
CA THR A 176 15.81 18.17 8.06
C THR A 176 16.19 18.43 6.62
N LEU A 177 15.19 18.71 5.77
CA LEU A 177 15.38 19.08 4.37
C LEU A 177 15.81 20.55 4.26
N SER A 178 16.27 20.96 3.09
CA SER A 178 16.79 22.32 2.85
C SER A 178 15.74 23.43 3.02
N ASP A 179 14.46 23.11 2.85
CA ASP A 179 13.33 24.01 3.07
C ASP A 179 12.89 24.09 4.55
N GLY A 180 13.63 23.43 5.46
CA GLY A 180 13.29 23.34 6.88
C GLY A 180 12.27 22.26 7.23
N THR A 181 11.72 21.53 6.23
CA THR A 181 10.78 20.44 6.48
C THR A 181 11.47 19.32 7.25
N LYS A 182 10.92 18.94 8.40
CA LYS A 182 11.38 17.80 9.19
C LYS A 182 10.71 16.51 8.71
N VAL A 183 11.52 15.47 8.52
CA VAL A 183 11.08 14.17 7.99
C VAL A 183 11.55 13.05 8.90
N VAL A 184 10.70 12.04 9.07
CA VAL A 184 10.98 10.84 9.85
C VAL A 184 10.88 9.60 8.98
N VAL A 185 11.67 8.59 9.30
CA VAL A 185 11.75 7.33 8.56
C VAL A 185 11.02 6.23 9.33
N TYR A 186 10.26 5.43 8.62
CA TYR A 186 9.54 4.28 9.17
C TYR A 186 10.50 3.13 9.51
N ASN A 187 10.32 2.50 10.68
CA ASN A 187 11.28 1.52 11.21
C ASN A 187 10.75 0.06 11.27
N GLN A 188 9.52 -0.20 10.83
CA GLN A 188 8.95 -1.56 10.87
C GLN A 188 9.05 -2.22 9.48
N TRP A 189 10.05 -3.08 9.30
CA TRP A 189 10.36 -3.72 8.03
C TRP A 189 10.21 -5.24 8.12
N GLY A 190 9.20 -5.77 7.44
CA GLY A 190 8.88 -7.18 7.30
C GLY A 190 9.05 -7.68 5.86
N GLU A 191 8.00 -8.25 5.31
CA GLU A 191 7.97 -8.94 4.01
C GLU A 191 8.26 -8.03 2.80
N ASN A 192 7.94 -6.73 2.86
CA ASN A 192 8.18 -5.80 1.75
C ASN A 192 9.59 -5.19 1.73
N PHE A 193 10.48 -5.63 2.62
CA PHE A 193 11.85 -5.12 2.66
C PHE A 193 12.61 -5.33 1.34
N ASP A 194 12.32 -6.41 0.62
CA ASP A 194 12.98 -6.72 -0.65
C ASP A 194 12.70 -5.68 -1.74
N LYS A 195 11.51 -5.07 -1.73
CA LYS A 195 11.19 -3.95 -2.64
C LYS A 195 12.05 -2.72 -2.33
N PHE A 196 12.23 -2.40 -1.05
CA PHE A 196 13.10 -1.32 -0.64
C PHE A 196 14.56 -1.63 -0.96
N LEU A 197 14.99 -2.87 -0.74
CA LEU A 197 16.35 -3.34 -1.03
C LEU A 197 16.69 -3.19 -2.54
N ALA A 198 15.72 -3.43 -3.42
CA ALA A 198 15.89 -3.21 -4.85
C ALA A 198 16.18 -1.73 -5.15
N VAL A 199 15.41 -0.81 -4.56
CA VAL A 199 15.63 0.64 -4.70
C VAL A 199 16.99 1.06 -4.11
N ALA A 200 17.37 0.50 -2.97
CA ALA A 200 18.65 0.79 -2.33
C ALA A 200 19.84 0.35 -3.20
N ARG A 201 19.73 -0.79 -3.90
CA ARG A 201 20.77 -1.29 -4.83
C ARG A 201 20.91 -0.45 -6.09
N GLU A 202 19.90 0.30 -6.49
CA GLU A 202 20.01 1.28 -7.57
C GLU A 202 20.82 2.52 -7.15
N LEU A 203 20.83 2.83 -5.86
CA LEU A 203 21.46 4.02 -5.29
C LEU A 203 22.89 3.75 -4.79
N HIS A 204 23.12 2.58 -4.25
CA HIS A 204 24.32 2.21 -3.51
C HIS A 204 24.79 0.79 -3.84
N ASN A 205 26.08 0.54 -3.61
CA ASN A 205 26.58 -0.82 -3.54
C ASN A 205 26.15 -1.47 -2.21
N VAL A 206 25.17 -2.39 -2.26
CA VAL A 206 24.60 -3.01 -1.06
C VAL A 206 25.10 -4.43 -0.91
N GLU A 207 25.72 -4.71 0.22
CA GLU A 207 26.12 -6.05 0.65
C GLU A 207 25.13 -6.60 1.69
N CYS A 208 24.92 -7.92 1.66
CA CYS A 208 24.06 -8.65 2.61
C CYS A 208 24.82 -9.86 3.16
N LEU A 209 24.88 -9.98 4.49
CA LEU A 209 25.53 -11.07 5.23
C LEU A 209 24.53 -11.75 6.17
#